data_2f98fe25e01039f0ff9215a2b2028d92
#
_entry.id   2f98fe25e01039f0ff9215a2b2028d92
#
_cell.length_a   1.000
_cell.length_b   1.000
_cell.length_c   1.000
_cell.angle_alpha   90.00
_cell.angle_beta   90.00
_cell.angle_gamma   90.00
#
_symmetry.space_group_name_H-M   'P 1'
#
loop_
_entity.id
_entity.type
_entity.pdbx_description
1 polymer ?
#
loop_
_entity_poly.entity_id
_entity_poly.type
_entity_poly.pdbx_seq_one_letter_code
_entity_poly.pdbx_strand_id
1 'polypeptide(L)'
;MRHPFLGLVALGPVDPELLRYLGAVVKKFLHLPVKVLSPQPLPLRTYNVTRQQHNSTQILEELLSRTESPALRIVGVTPVDLYIPILTFVFGEAQLNGRAAVVSLFRLRGDPEGIQLPLSLVLTRLTKLTLHEVGHTFGLGHCQQKGCLMGFAANLEKLDQKNLAFCSYCQILLADYFRDHGLLRRLRRYEETHAPDAANQVLESVHRHRQ
;
A
#
# COMPACT_ATOMS: atom_id res chain seq x y z
N MET A 1 -6.35 -3.00 24.39
CA MET A 1 -5.36 -2.33 23.50
C MET A 1 -5.84 -2.45 22.06
N ARG A 2 -5.78 -1.38 21.25
CA ARG A 2 -6.21 -1.46 19.84
C ARG A 2 -5.16 -2.22 19.04
N HIS A 3 -5.60 -3.17 18.19
CA HIS A 3 -4.69 -3.95 17.34
C HIS A 3 -4.09 -3.09 16.24
N PRO A 4 -2.81 -3.32 15.85
CA PRO A 4 -2.19 -2.57 14.78
C PRO A 4 -2.83 -2.97 13.44
N PHE A 5 -3.11 -1.98 12.60
CA PHE A 5 -3.61 -2.21 11.25
C PHE A 5 -3.13 -1.10 10.29
N LEU A 6 -3.12 -1.39 9.01
CA LEU A 6 -2.91 -0.44 7.94
C LEU A 6 -4.27 0.03 7.41
N GLY A 7 -4.46 1.35 7.28
CA GLY A 7 -5.66 1.96 6.70
C GLY A 7 -5.44 2.28 5.22
N LEU A 8 -6.38 1.86 4.35
CA LEU A 8 -6.46 2.32 2.97
C LEU A 8 -7.55 3.36 2.85
N VAL A 9 -7.26 4.49 2.22
CA VAL A 9 -8.19 5.60 2.01
C VAL A 9 -8.31 5.91 0.52
N ALA A 10 -9.53 5.90 -0.02
CA ALA A 10 -9.78 6.47 -1.34
C ALA A 10 -9.64 7.99 -1.27
N LEU A 11 -8.81 8.59 -2.10
CA LEU A 11 -8.69 10.03 -2.30
C LEU A 11 -9.28 10.39 -3.67
N GLY A 12 -10.51 10.85 -3.68
CA GLY A 12 -11.30 11.03 -4.90
C GLY A 12 -11.99 9.73 -5.38
N PRO A 13 -12.42 9.66 -6.66
CA PRO A 13 -13.20 8.55 -7.19
C PRO A 13 -12.30 7.32 -7.46
N VAL A 14 -12.17 6.46 -6.48
CA VAL A 14 -11.48 5.15 -6.56
C VAL A 14 -12.50 4.04 -6.35
N ASP A 15 -12.46 3.02 -7.21
CA ASP A 15 -13.32 1.86 -7.12
C ASP A 15 -13.13 1.13 -5.77
N PRO A 16 -14.19 0.95 -4.97
CA PRO A 16 -14.13 0.23 -3.70
C PRO A 16 -13.65 -1.23 -3.83
N GLU A 17 -13.96 -1.90 -4.94
CA GLU A 17 -13.51 -3.27 -5.19
C GLU A 17 -11.99 -3.34 -5.36
N LEU A 18 -11.42 -2.36 -6.06
CA LEU A 18 -9.98 -2.23 -6.19
C LEU A 18 -9.29 -2.07 -4.83
N LEU A 19 -9.86 -1.26 -3.93
CA LEU A 19 -9.32 -1.09 -2.57
C LEU A 19 -9.46 -2.37 -1.74
N ARG A 20 -10.57 -3.11 -1.87
CA ARG A 20 -10.74 -4.39 -1.18
C ARG A 20 -9.71 -5.43 -1.65
N TYR A 21 -9.53 -5.54 -2.97
CA TYR A 21 -8.49 -6.40 -3.55
C TYR A 21 -7.09 -6.02 -3.04
N LEU A 22 -6.74 -4.74 -3.15
CA LEU A 22 -5.44 -4.22 -2.69
C LEU A 22 -5.23 -4.53 -1.21
N GLY A 23 -6.24 -4.31 -0.38
CA GLY A 23 -6.21 -4.60 1.05
C GLY A 23 -5.97 -6.07 1.36
N ALA A 24 -6.60 -6.98 0.64
CA ALA A 24 -6.40 -8.42 0.79
C ALA A 24 -4.97 -8.86 0.43
N VAL A 25 -4.41 -8.33 -0.66
CA VAL A 25 -3.05 -8.66 -1.09
C VAL A 25 -2.01 -8.08 -0.14
N VAL A 26 -2.15 -6.80 0.26
CA VAL A 26 -1.25 -6.14 1.22
C VAL A 26 -1.27 -6.85 2.58
N LYS A 27 -2.46 -7.23 3.07
CA LYS A 27 -2.61 -8.02 4.30
C LYS A 27 -1.83 -9.34 4.22
N LYS A 28 -2.00 -10.08 3.12
CA LYS A 28 -1.30 -11.37 2.90
C LYS A 28 0.22 -11.19 2.84
N PHE A 29 0.68 -10.13 2.18
CA PHE A 29 2.11 -9.88 1.97
C PHE A 29 2.84 -9.43 3.25
N LEU A 30 2.23 -8.53 4.03
CA LEU A 30 2.84 -7.94 5.23
C LEU A 30 2.46 -8.66 6.52
N HIS A 31 1.56 -9.63 6.48
CA HIS A 31 0.97 -10.26 7.68
C HIS A 31 0.43 -9.20 8.68
N LEU A 32 -0.08 -8.08 8.14
CA LEU A 32 -0.60 -6.96 8.90
C LEU A 32 -2.08 -6.76 8.54
N PRO A 33 -3.00 -6.68 9.53
CA PRO A 33 -4.40 -6.36 9.26
C PRO A 33 -4.54 -5.09 8.43
N VAL A 34 -5.42 -5.12 7.42
CA VAL A 34 -5.71 -3.98 6.57
C VAL A 34 -7.19 -3.65 6.68
N LYS A 35 -7.53 -2.35 6.77
CA LYS A 35 -8.90 -1.84 6.78
C LYS A 35 -9.06 -0.76 5.72
N VAL A 36 -10.13 -0.84 4.95
CA VAL A 36 -10.56 0.27 4.11
C VAL A 36 -11.28 1.27 5.01
N LEU A 37 -10.79 2.50 5.01
CA LEU A 37 -11.34 3.61 5.78
C LEU A 37 -12.31 4.42 4.92
N SER A 38 -13.04 5.34 5.54
CA SER A 38 -13.96 6.24 4.83
C SER A 38 -13.22 7.00 3.71
N PRO A 39 -13.80 7.09 2.51
CA PRO A 39 -13.22 7.85 1.42
C PRO A 39 -13.15 9.33 1.76
N GLN A 40 -12.18 10.03 1.19
CA GLN A 40 -11.98 11.46 1.38
C GLN A 40 -11.96 12.18 0.02
N PRO A 41 -12.44 13.40 -0.06
CA PRO A 41 -12.30 14.21 -1.25
C PRO A 41 -10.81 14.51 -1.49
N LEU A 42 -10.44 14.61 -2.76
CA LEU A 42 -9.11 15.06 -3.14
C LEU A 42 -8.91 16.52 -2.73
N PRO A 43 -7.80 16.88 -2.03
CA PRO A 43 -7.59 18.25 -1.59
C PRO A 43 -7.31 19.19 -2.76
N LEU A 44 -8.21 20.11 -3.05
CA LEU A 44 -8.08 21.04 -4.19
C LEU A 44 -6.82 21.92 -4.11
N ARG A 45 -6.39 22.31 -2.90
CA ARG A 45 -5.20 23.14 -2.69
C ARG A 45 -3.89 22.50 -3.16
N THR A 46 -3.87 21.18 -3.32
CA THR A 46 -2.68 20.45 -3.79
C THR A 46 -2.51 20.48 -5.31
N TYR A 47 -3.55 20.96 -6.04
CA TYR A 47 -3.54 20.99 -7.49
C TYR A 47 -2.72 22.14 -8.04
N ASN A 48 -1.78 21.81 -8.95
CA ASN A 48 -1.00 22.77 -9.71
C ASN A 48 -1.56 22.88 -11.14
N VAL A 49 -2.13 24.03 -11.46
CA VAL A 49 -2.80 24.28 -12.76
C VAL A 49 -1.81 24.18 -13.94
N THR A 50 -0.60 24.71 -13.76
CA THR A 50 0.42 24.68 -14.83
C THR A 50 0.89 23.26 -15.14
N ARG A 51 1.03 22.43 -14.12
CA ARG A 51 1.47 21.03 -14.26
C ARG A 51 0.31 20.08 -14.57
N GLN A 52 -0.91 20.47 -14.28
CA GLN A 52 -2.11 19.62 -14.27
C GLN A 52 -1.93 18.37 -13.36
N GLN A 53 -1.22 18.54 -12.27
CA GLN A 53 -0.84 17.49 -11.32
C GLN A 53 -1.11 17.94 -9.89
N HIS A 54 -1.19 16.98 -8.97
CA HIS A 54 -1.30 17.24 -7.54
C HIS A 54 0.04 17.05 -6.82
N ASN A 55 0.37 17.96 -5.91
CA ASN A 55 1.55 17.84 -5.07
C ASN A 55 1.35 16.73 -4.03
N SER A 56 2.14 15.65 -4.14
CA SER A 56 2.00 14.46 -3.29
C SER A 56 2.36 14.73 -1.83
N THR A 57 3.37 15.59 -1.58
CA THR A 57 3.77 15.96 -0.20
C THR A 57 2.62 16.67 0.52
N GLN A 58 1.94 17.59 -0.16
CA GLN A 58 0.76 18.26 0.41
C GLN A 58 -0.42 17.30 0.61
N ILE A 59 -0.58 16.30 -0.28
CA ILE A 59 -1.59 15.24 -0.08
C ILE A 59 -1.28 14.44 1.18
N LEU A 60 -0.02 14.09 1.45
CA LEU A 60 0.37 13.36 2.67
C LEU A 60 0.03 14.16 3.94
N GLU A 61 0.28 15.46 3.95
CA GLU A 61 -0.08 16.36 5.05
C GLU A 61 -1.59 16.38 5.30
N GLU A 62 -2.38 16.53 4.23
CA GLU A 62 -3.84 16.52 4.30
C GLU A 62 -4.41 15.17 4.74
N LEU A 63 -3.86 14.07 4.21
CA LEU A 63 -4.27 12.73 4.59
C LEU A 63 -4.09 12.49 6.09
N LEU A 64 -2.99 12.96 6.67
CA LEU A 64 -2.72 12.85 8.10
C LEU A 64 -3.64 13.73 8.94
N SER A 65 -3.87 14.98 8.51
CA SER A 65 -4.70 15.93 9.26
C SER A 65 -6.18 15.54 9.27
N ARG A 66 -6.66 14.94 8.19
CA ARG A 66 -8.08 14.56 8.02
C ARG A 66 -8.42 13.15 8.46
N THR A 67 -7.41 12.28 8.63
CA THR A 67 -7.66 10.88 8.99
C THR A 67 -7.53 10.68 10.50
N GLU A 68 -8.63 10.86 11.20
CA GLU A 68 -8.74 10.48 12.61
C GLU A 68 -8.86 8.97 12.73
N SER A 69 -7.74 8.29 12.67
CA SER A 69 -7.67 6.82 12.73
C SER A 69 -6.53 6.35 13.61
N PRO A 70 -6.75 5.31 14.44
CA PRO A 70 -5.69 4.64 15.19
C PRO A 70 -4.84 3.70 14.32
N ALA A 71 -4.93 3.81 12.99
CA ALA A 71 -4.13 3.03 12.06
C ALA A 71 -2.64 3.26 12.32
N LEU A 72 -1.87 2.16 12.27
CA LEU A 72 -0.41 2.20 12.37
C LEU A 72 0.18 2.97 11.18
N ARG A 73 -0.34 2.71 9.99
CA ARG A 73 0.02 3.36 8.73
C ARG A 73 -1.24 3.65 7.93
N ILE A 74 -1.20 4.70 7.11
CA ILE A 74 -2.31 5.12 6.25
C ILE A 74 -1.79 5.26 4.84
N VAL A 75 -2.48 4.66 3.88
CA VAL A 75 -2.16 4.78 2.45
C VAL A 75 -3.34 5.39 1.72
N GLY A 76 -3.14 6.56 1.15
CA GLY A 76 -4.06 7.16 0.20
C GLY A 76 -3.91 6.53 -1.18
N VAL A 77 -5.00 6.16 -1.82
CA VAL A 77 -5.04 5.71 -3.22
C VAL A 77 -5.82 6.74 -4.02
N THR A 78 -5.24 7.24 -5.11
CA THR A 78 -5.85 8.34 -5.89
C THR A 78 -5.79 8.07 -7.40
N PRO A 79 -6.77 8.56 -8.18
CA PRO A 79 -6.75 8.43 -9.64
C PRO A 79 -6.00 9.57 -10.35
N VAL A 80 -5.46 10.58 -9.63
CA VAL A 80 -4.85 11.76 -10.23
C VAL A 80 -3.34 11.65 -10.36
N ASP A 81 -2.76 12.41 -11.28
CA ASP A 81 -1.32 12.46 -11.47
C ASP A 81 -0.63 13.22 -10.33
N LEU A 82 0.51 12.71 -9.89
CA LEU A 82 1.27 13.21 -8.75
C LEU A 82 2.63 13.76 -9.15
N TYR A 83 3.07 14.78 -8.42
CA TYR A 83 4.43 15.33 -8.55
C TYR A 83 5.01 15.76 -7.21
N ILE A 84 6.33 15.85 -7.17
CA ILE A 84 7.10 16.66 -6.22
C ILE A 84 7.89 17.72 -6.99
N PRO A 85 8.27 18.85 -6.37
CA PRO A 85 8.89 19.98 -7.10
C PRO A 85 10.10 19.62 -7.96
N ILE A 86 10.92 18.67 -7.54
CA ILE A 86 12.18 18.28 -8.20
C ILE A 86 12.01 17.19 -9.28
N LEU A 87 10.81 16.59 -9.42
CA LEU A 87 10.54 15.53 -10.40
C LEU A 87 9.38 15.92 -11.32
N THR A 88 9.39 15.39 -12.54
CA THR A 88 8.30 15.58 -13.49
C THR A 88 7.01 14.90 -13.04
N PHE A 89 7.12 13.74 -12.40
CA PHE A 89 6.01 13.03 -11.77
C PHE A 89 6.55 12.05 -10.72
N VAL A 90 5.64 11.53 -9.90
CA VAL A 90 5.88 10.38 -9.03
C VAL A 90 4.69 9.41 -9.13
N PHE A 91 4.96 8.11 -9.01
CA PHE A 91 3.90 7.10 -8.91
C PHE A 91 3.25 7.08 -7.52
N GLY A 92 4.03 7.42 -6.51
CA GLY A 92 3.66 7.51 -5.12
C GLY A 92 4.70 8.29 -4.33
N GLU A 93 4.39 8.55 -3.08
CA GLU A 93 5.28 9.17 -2.10
C GLU A 93 4.94 8.64 -0.72
N ALA A 94 5.93 8.46 0.12
CA ALA A 94 5.75 8.09 1.51
C ALA A 94 6.63 8.91 2.45
N GLN A 95 6.15 9.09 3.65
CA GLN A 95 6.99 9.61 4.74
C GLN A 95 7.95 8.50 5.18
N LEU A 96 9.24 8.69 4.97
CA LEU A 96 10.23 7.73 5.44
C LEU A 96 10.16 7.61 6.98
N ASN A 97 9.96 6.37 7.46
CA ASN A 97 9.71 6.07 8.87
C ASN A 97 8.52 6.86 9.47
N GLY A 98 7.55 7.23 8.64
CA GLY A 98 6.38 8.02 9.03
C GLY A 98 5.07 7.24 8.95
N ARG A 99 3.92 7.95 9.03
CA ARG A 99 2.60 7.31 9.10
C ARG A 99 1.88 7.22 7.77
N ALA A 100 2.21 8.05 6.79
CA ALA A 100 1.42 8.19 5.57
C ALA A 100 2.20 7.87 4.31
N ALA A 101 1.47 7.29 3.36
CA ALA A 101 1.88 7.13 1.98
C ALA A 101 0.72 7.49 1.05
N VAL A 102 1.01 7.85 -0.18
CA VAL A 102 0.03 8.04 -1.27
C VAL A 102 0.51 7.33 -2.52
N VAL A 103 -0.40 6.70 -3.25
CA VAL A 103 -0.14 6.01 -4.51
C VAL A 103 -1.14 6.43 -5.57
N SER A 104 -0.68 6.60 -6.79
CA SER A 104 -1.49 7.05 -7.91
C SER A 104 -1.80 5.92 -8.89
N LEU A 105 -3.06 5.84 -9.32
CA LEU A 105 -3.53 4.99 -10.42
C LEU A 105 -3.29 5.62 -11.80
N PHE A 106 -3.06 6.93 -11.85
CA PHE A 106 -3.09 7.70 -13.09
C PHE A 106 -2.18 7.12 -14.16
N ARG A 107 -0.91 6.95 -13.84
CA ARG A 107 0.10 6.45 -14.78
C ARG A 107 0.17 4.92 -14.88
N LEU A 108 -0.54 4.19 -14.00
CA LEU A 108 -0.50 2.72 -14.02
C LEU A 108 -1.41 2.11 -15.11
N ARG A 109 -2.42 2.88 -15.56
CA ARG A 109 -3.50 2.39 -16.43
C ARG A 109 -3.14 2.39 -17.92
N GLY A 110 -2.11 3.11 -18.31
CA GLY A 110 -1.97 3.32 -19.72
C GLY A 110 -0.60 3.67 -20.23
N ASP A 111 -0.55 3.38 -21.45
CA ASP A 111 0.26 3.94 -22.48
C ASP A 111 -0.34 5.32 -22.85
N PRO A 112 0.50 6.34 -23.13
CA PRO A 112 0.08 7.62 -23.71
C PRO A 112 -0.75 7.47 -24.99
N GLU A 113 -0.66 6.34 -25.68
CA GLU A 113 -1.37 6.01 -26.92
C GLU A 113 -2.80 5.49 -26.68
N GLY A 114 -3.28 5.43 -25.42
CA GLY A 114 -4.66 5.07 -25.08
C GLY A 114 -4.97 3.56 -25.10
N ILE A 115 -3.97 2.71 -25.18
CA ILE A 115 -4.16 1.26 -25.11
C ILE A 115 -4.66 0.89 -23.70
N GLN A 116 -5.84 0.27 -23.62
CA GLN A 116 -6.36 -0.25 -22.37
C GLN A 116 -5.55 -1.48 -21.94
N LEU A 117 -4.80 -1.33 -20.86
CA LEU A 117 -4.04 -2.43 -20.29
C LEU A 117 -4.96 -3.42 -19.55
N PRO A 118 -4.61 -4.71 -19.51
CA PRO A 118 -5.33 -5.69 -18.70
C PRO A 118 -5.39 -5.23 -17.23
N LEU A 119 -6.57 -5.32 -16.61
CA LEU A 119 -6.76 -4.94 -15.21
C LEU A 119 -5.79 -5.66 -14.26
N SER A 120 -5.45 -6.92 -14.54
CA SER A 120 -4.47 -7.71 -13.78
C SER A 120 -3.08 -7.05 -13.73
N LEU A 121 -2.63 -6.44 -14.83
CA LEU A 121 -1.37 -5.71 -14.88
C LEU A 121 -1.43 -4.44 -14.04
N VAL A 122 -2.52 -3.66 -14.15
CA VAL A 122 -2.73 -2.45 -13.35
C VAL A 122 -2.75 -2.78 -11.85
N LEU A 123 -3.45 -3.85 -11.45
CA LEU A 123 -3.50 -4.32 -10.07
C LEU A 123 -2.12 -4.78 -9.56
N THR A 124 -1.35 -5.47 -10.40
CA THR A 124 0.03 -5.88 -10.07
C THR A 124 0.92 -4.67 -9.84
N ARG A 125 0.89 -3.67 -10.71
CA ARG A 125 1.64 -2.42 -10.59
C ARG A 125 1.24 -1.65 -9.33
N LEU A 126 -0.08 -1.51 -9.09
CA LEU A 126 -0.60 -0.84 -7.89
C LEU A 126 -0.15 -1.55 -6.61
N THR A 127 -0.19 -2.88 -6.60
CA THR A 127 0.28 -3.67 -5.45
C THR A 127 1.76 -3.46 -5.19
N LYS A 128 2.61 -3.55 -6.23
CA LYS A 128 4.05 -3.29 -6.11
C LYS A 128 4.32 -1.90 -5.56
N LEU A 129 3.65 -0.90 -6.12
CA LEU A 129 3.79 0.49 -5.70
C LEU A 129 3.34 0.69 -4.25
N THR A 130 2.16 0.17 -3.88
CA THR A 130 1.64 0.28 -2.51
C THR A 130 2.59 -0.34 -1.50
N LEU A 131 3.10 -1.53 -1.77
CA LEU A 131 4.05 -2.21 -0.87
C LEU A 131 5.40 -1.49 -0.80
N HIS A 132 5.85 -0.87 -1.88
CA HIS A 132 7.04 -0.03 -1.92
C HIS A 132 6.88 1.19 -1.01
N GLU A 133 5.80 1.95 -1.17
CA GLU A 133 5.53 3.13 -0.35
C GLU A 133 5.29 2.76 1.12
N VAL A 134 4.60 1.66 1.40
CA VAL A 134 4.46 1.14 2.76
C VAL A 134 5.81 0.75 3.35
N GLY A 135 6.71 0.14 2.57
CA GLY A 135 8.08 -0.14 2.98
C GLY A 135 8.82 1.11 3.48
N HIS A 136 8.68 2.23 2.75
CA HIS A 136 9.25 3.51 3.19
C HIS A 136 8.68 3.98 4.53
N THR A 137 7.39 3.79 4.78
CA THR A 137 6.80 4.16 6.08
C THR A 137 7.36 3.35 7.24
N PHE A 138 7.90 2.16 6.99
CA PHE A 138 8.62 1.33 7.96
C PHE A 138 10.14 1.53 7.93
N GLY A 139 10.63 2.61 7.32
CA GLY A 139 12.03 3.00 7.33
C GLY A 139 12.89 2.34 6.26
N LEU A 140 12.34 1.53 5.36
CA LEU A 140 13.11 0.98 4.25
C LEU A 140 13.46 2.07 3.24
N GLY A 141 14.74 2.27 2.96
CA GLY A 141 15.21 3.11 1.86
C GLY A 141 15.15 2.38 0.51
N HIS A 142 15.50 3.09 -0.58
CA HIS A 142 15.67 2.45 -1.89
C HIS A 142 16.78 1.39 -1.86
N CYS A 143 16.50 0.22 -2.45
CA CYS A 143 17.40 -0.92 -2.48
C CYS A 143 18.07 -1.06 -3.85
N GLN A 144 19.38 -1.37 -3.86
CA GLN A 144 20.16 -1.58 -5.08
C GLN A 144 20.10 -3.03 -5.59
N GLN A 145 19.52 -3.97 -4.83
CA GLN A 145 19.40 -5.37 -5.25
C GLN A 145 18.45 -5.48 -6.44
N LYS A 146 18.93 -6.11 -7.51
CA LYS A 146 18.15 -6.32 -8.74
C LYS A 146 16.83 -7.05 -8.43
N GLY A 147 15.75 -6.53 -8.95
CA GLY A 147 14.40 -7.10 -8.76
C GLY A 147 13.78 -6.88 -7.38
N CYS A 148 14.49 -6.28 -6.42
CA CYS A 148 13.89 -5.97 -5.12
C CYS A 148 12.75 -4.96 -5.26
N LEU A 149 11.64 -5.20 -4.55
CA LEU A 149 10.48 -4.31 -4.52
C LEU A 149 10.83 -2.89 -4.05
N MET A 150 11.80 -2.74 -3.13
CA MET A 150 12.29 -1.42 -2.66
C MET A 150 13.23 -0.73 -3.64
N GLY A 151 13.53 -1.28 -4.81
CA GLY A 151 14.35 -0.57 -5.79
C GLY A 151 13.63 0.67 -6.33
N PHE A 152 14.35 1.72 -6.71
CA PHE A 152 13.76 2.88 -7.39
C PHE A 152 13.21 2.52 -8.77
N ALA A 153 12.06 3.07 -9.16
CA ALA A 153 11.45 2.89 -10.47
C ALA A 153 11.13 4.26 -11.10
N ALA A 154 11.95 4.68 -12.06
CA ALA A 154 11.75 5.95 -12.77
C ALA A 154 10.61 5.90 -13.80
N ASN A 155 10.19 4.71 -14.24
CA ASN A 155 9.15 4.50 -15.23
C ASN A 155 8.45 3.14 -15.03
N LEU A 156 7.39 2.88 -15.81
CA LEU A 156 6.63 1.62 -15.72
C LEU A 156 7.46 0.39 -16.07
N GLU A 157 8.36 0.47 -17.04
CA GLU A 157 9.24 -0.64 -17.39
C GLU A 157 10.08 -1.09 -16.18
N LYS A 158 10.66 -0.13 -15.45
CA LYS A 158 11.42 -0.41 -14.23
C LYS A 158 10.54 -0.94 -13.10
N LEU A 159 9.31 -0.47 -12.99
CA LEU A 159 8.33 -1.01 -12.05
C LEU A 159 7.94 -2.46 -12.38
N ASP A 160 7.72 -2.75 -13.66
CA ASP A 160 7.34 -4.09 -14.14
C ASP A 160 8.47 -5.12 -13.93
N GLN A 161 9.74 -4.71 -14.11
CA GLN A 161 10.92 -5.55 -13.86
C GLN A 161 11.13 -5.94 -12.40
N LYS A 162 10.46 -5.30 -11.44
CA LYS A 162 10.55 -5.67 -10.03
C LYS A 162 9.77 -6.94 -9.72
N ASN A 163 10.32 -7.75 -8.84
CA ASN A 163 9.56 -8.84 -8.23
C ASN A 163 8.51 -8.28 -7.25
N LEU A 164 7.43 -9.00 -7.06
CA LEU A 164 6.50 -8.72 -5.95
C LEU A 164 7.07 -9.35 -4.66
N ALA A 165 8.29 -8.97 -4.32
CA ALA A 165 9.02 -9.47 -3.15
C ALA A 165 10.10 -8.48 -2.67
N PHE A 166 10.29 -8.38 -1.38
CA PHE A 166 11.49 -7.77 -0.81
C PHE A 166 12.67 -8.76 -0.92
N CYS A 167 13.88 -8.28 -1.16
CA CYS A 167 15.08 -9.10 -1.02
C CYS A 167 15.33 -9.46 0.45
N SER A 168 16.21 -10.44 0.70
CA SER A 168 16.51 -10.92 2.07
C SER A 168 16.95 -9.78 3.00
N TYR A 169 17.76 -8.85 2.51
CA TYR A 169 18.19 -7.69 3.29
C TYR A 169 17.01 -6.79 3.73
N CYS A 170 16.12 -6.42 2.79
CA CYS A 170 14.95 -5.61 3.12
C CYS A 170 13.96 -6.35 4.02
N GLN A 171 13.84 -7.68 3.89
CA GLN A 171 13.03 -8.50 4.79
C GLN A 171 13.58 -8.48 6.23
N ILE A 172 14.90 -8.58 6.40
CA ILE A 172 15.54 -8.49 7.72
C ILE A 172 15.30 -7.12 8.34
N LEU A 173 15.53 -6.03 7.60
CA LEU A 173 15.29 -4.67 8.10
C LEU A 173 13.83 -4.46 8.52
N LEU A 174 12.87 -4.97 7.75
CA LEU A 174 11.45 -4.88 8.09
C LEU A 174 11.10 -5.70 9.33
N ALA A 175 11.67 -6.90 9.45
CA ALA A 175 11.48 -7.76 10.61
C ALA A 175 12.09 -7.15 11.88
N ASP A 176 13.25 -6.52 11.78
CA ASP A 176 13.91 -5.78 12.88
C ASP A 176 13.04 -4.60 13.30
N TYR A 177 12.55 -3.81 12.34
CA TYR A 177 11.60 -2.72 12.63
C TYR A 177 10.39 -3.23 13.42
N PHE A 178 9.76 -4.33 12.99
CA PHE A 178 8.59 -4.89 13.65
C PHE A 178 8.90 -5.40 15.06
N ARG A 179 10.09 -5.97 15.27
CA ARG A 179 10.59 -6.44 16.56
C ARG A 179 10.79 -5.27 17.52
N ASP A 180 11.57 -4.25 17.08
CA ASP A 180 11.99 -3.13 17.92
C ASP A 180 10.80 -2.25 18.36
N HIS A 181 9.75 -2.18 17.51
CA HIS A 181 8.51 -1.46 17.82
C HIS A 181 7.44 -2.34 18.48
N GLY A 182 7.79 -3.57 18.86
CA GLY A 182 6.87 -4.51 19.52
C GLY A 182 5.66 -4.93 18.66
N LEU A 183 5.73 -4.74 17.34
CA LEU A 183 4.64 -5.05 16.43
C LEU A 183 4.42 -6.55 16.30
N LEU A 184 5.47 -7.36 16.26
CA LEU A 184 5.37 -8.81 16.19
C LEU A 184 4.53 -9.38 17.34
N ARG A 185 4.76 -8.92 18.58
CA ARG A 185 3.99 -9.35 19.77
C ARG A 185 2.52 -8.91 19.67
N ARG A 186 2.26 -7.70 19.15
CA ARG A 186 0.90 -7.18 18.97
C ARG A 186 0.14 -7.91 17.87
N LEU A 187 0.83 -8.32 16.80
CA LEU A 187 0.25 -9.09 15.69
C LEU A 187 -0.08 -10.53 16.11
N ARG A 188 0.82 -11.22 16.80
CA ARG A 188 0.53 -12.56 17.36
C ARG A 188 -0.72 -12.55 18.24
N ARG A 189 -0.84 -11.58 19.15
CA ARG A 189 -2.03 -11.43 19.99
C ARG A 189 -3.29 -11.16 19.16
N TYR A 190 -3.19 -10.44 18.06
CA TYR A 190 -4.30 -10.23 17.14
C TYR A 190 -4.72 -11.55 16.48
N GLU A 191 -3.78 -12.35 15.98
CA GLU A 191 -4.04 -13.65 15.36
C GLU A 191 -4.69 -14.62 16.39
N GLU A 192 -4.19 -14.69 17.60
CA GLU A 192 -4.76 -15.50 18.69
C GLU A 192 -6.22 -15.14 19.01
N THR A 193 -6.58 -13.85 18.93
CA THR A 193 -7.93 -13.36 19.26
C THR A 193 -8.89 -13.30 18.06
N HIS A 194 -8.38 -13.35 16.83
CA HIS A 194 -9.14 -13.18 15.59
C HIS A 194 -8.81 -14.27 14.56
N ALA A 195 -8.10 -15.33 14.98
CA ALA A 195 -7.98 -16.52 14.14
C ALA A 195 -9.41 -16.99 13.82
N PRO A 196 -9.84 -17.05 12.55
CA PRO A 196 -11.09 -17.70 12.25
C PRO A 196 -10.99 -19.13 12.78
N ASP A 197 -12.11 -19.69 13.22
CA ASP A 197 -12.28 -21.12 13.57
C ASP A 197 -11.96 -22.05 12.37
N ALA A 198 -10.92 -21.75 11.63
CA ALA A 198 -10.47 -22.53 10.48
C ALA A 198 -10.04 -23.95 10.89
N ALA A 199 -9.57 -24.13 12.12
CA ALA A 199 -9.28 -25.46 12.66
C ALA A 199 -10.56 -26.25 12.90
N ASN A 200 -11.65 -25.62 13.36
CA ASN A 200 -12.95 -26.27 13.55
C ASN A 200 -13.70 -26.52 12.25
N GLN A 201 -13.62 -25.61 11.27
CA GLN A 201 -14.25 -25.79 9.96
C GLN A 201 -13.62 -26.92 9.14
N VAL A 202 -12.32 -27.14 9.23
CA VAL A 202 -11.64 -28.28 8.58
C VAL A 202 -12.02 -29.60 9.26
N LEU A 203 -12.13 -29.64 10.58
CA LEU A 203 -12.56 -30.82 11.32
C LEU A 203 -14.04 -31.17 11.05
N GLU A 204 -14.94 -30.17 10.94
CA GLU A 204 -16.33 -30.38 10.59
C GLU A 204 -16.52 -30.81 9.14
N SER A 205 -15.71 -30.34 8.19
CA SER A 205 -15.77 -30.77 6.79
C SER A 205 -15.29 -32.20 6.60
N VAL A 206 -14.29 -32.64 7.38
CA VAL A 206 -13.77 -34.02 7.35
C VAL A 206 -14.77 -34.99 7.97
N HIS A 207 -15.55 -34.58 8.98
CA HIS A 207 -16.59 -35.42 9.60
C HIS A 207 -17.85 -35.60 8.72
N ARG A 208 -18.20 -34.61 7.86
CA ARG A 208 -19.36 -34.68 6.95
C ARG A 208 -19.15 -35.58 5.72
N HIS A 209 -17.92 -35.98 5.41
CA HIS A 209 -17.60 -36.85 4.27
C HIS A 209 -17.37 -38.32 4.69
N ARG A 210 -17.73 -38.70 5.92
CA ARG A 210 -17.64 -40.08 6.45
C ARG A 210 -18.96 -40.65 6.90
N GLN A 211 -20.10 -40.08 6.45
CA GLN A 211 -21.42 -40.71 6.60
C GLN A 211 -22.01 -41.04 5.27
#